data_941f523c8594bf0b1426f343b14a813d
#
_entry.id   941f523c8594bf0b1426f343b14a813d
#
_cell.length_a   1.000
_cell.length_b   1.000
_cell.length_c   1.000
_cell.angle_alpha   90.00
_cell.angle_beta   90.00
_cell.angle_gamma   90.00
#
_symmetry.space_group_name_H-M   'P 1'
#
loop_
_entity.id
_entity.type
_entity.pdbx_description
1 polymer ?
#
loop_
_entity_poly.entity_id
_entity_poly.type
_entity_poly.pdbx_seq_one_letter_code
_entity_poly.pdbx_strand_id
1 'polypeptide(L)'
;SYSLRLYDVELIKFTLEEKGLEGLKVSILEVNSSLSKLFPLDLEVSENGILKWLERRVIPKNRQFVDEILKTLGLSVNNTKGIIDVCKGLSLNDSYWVIPADFNGKFADYNLYENRFSEALSLVAYTGAGASEQAFSTSPELTTNGMLRKAWRYIENDGIYLYKGGTEGAANAGNEPYSEYYACQIAERMGLNCVSYDLENWKGILASKCKLFTDINTSYIPVGRIIKNGGIKGCLDYYDSLGSVFSEQIR
;
A
#
# COMPACT_ATOMS: atom_id res chain seq x y z
N SER A 1 -23.23 3.72 -2.41
CA SER A 1 -22.25 4.59 -3.10
C SER A 1 -21.04 4.83 -2.22
N TYR A 2 -19.91 5.14 -2.85
CA TYR A 2 -18.61 5.40 -2.21
C TYR A 2 -18.07 6.74 -2.67
N SER A 3 -17.16 7.29 -1.87
CA SER A 3 -16.41 8.51 -2.16
C SER A 3 -14.91 8.21 -2.10
N LEU A 4 -14.17 8.50 -3.18
CA LEU A 4 -12.72 8.63 -3.16
C LEU A 4 -12.37 10.01 -2.65
N ARG A 5 -11.55 10.08 -1.62
CA ARG A 5 -11.12 11.34 -1.00
C ARG A 5 -9.61 11.42 -0.86
N LEU A 6 -9.10 12.65 -0.91
CA LEU A 6 -7.78 13.01 -0.39
C LEU A 6 -8.02 13.78 0.92
N TYR A 7 -7.55 13.26 2.04
CA TYR A 7 -7.99 13.72 3.37
C TYR A 7 -9.52 13.74 3.45
N ASP A 8 -10.12 14.85 3.83
CA ASP A 8 -11.58 15.03 3.88
C ASP A 8 -12.17 15.60 2.58
N VAL A 9 -11.34 15.87 1.55
CA VAL A 9 -11.78 16.44 0.28
C VAL A 9 -12.29 15.35 -0.65
N GLU A 10 -13.57 15.41 -1.01
CA GLU A 10 -14.20 14.49 -1.95
C GLU A 10 -13.78 14.77 -3.40
N LEU A 11 -13.26 13.75 -4.07
CA LEU A 11 -12.75 13.84 -5.43
C LEU A 11 -13.68 13.18 -6.45
N ILE A 12 -14.12 11.94 -6.17
CA ILE A 12 -14.96 11.15 -7.07
C ILE A 12 -15.99 10.37 -6.25
N LYS A 13 -17.27 10.41 -6.67
CA LYS A 13 -18.32 9.51 -6.20
C LYS A 13 -18.57 8.39 -7.19
N PHE A 14 -18.75 7.18 -6.71
CA PHE A 14 -19.02 6.01 -7.54
C PHE A 14 -19.82 4.95 -6.79
N THR A 15 -20.43 4.01 -7.52
CA THR A 15 -20.95 2.78 -6.93
C THR A 15 -19.93 1.65 -7.07
N LEU A 16 -19.97 0.72 -6.13
CA LEU A 16 -19.15 -0.48 -6.11
C LEU A 16 -20.08 -1.67 -5.85
N GLU A 17 -20.30 -2.51 -6.87
CA GLU A 17 -21.27 -3.59 -6.83
C GLU A 17 -20.59 -4.91 -7.19
N GLU A 18 -20.90 -5.97 -6.42
CA GLU A 18 -20.53 -7.33 -6.80
C GLU A 18 -21.60 -7.91 -7.72
N LYS A 19 -21.20 -8.29 -8.93
CA LYS A 19 -22.09 -8.91 -9.92
C LYS A 19 -21.79 -10.40 -10.11
N GLY A 20 -21.90 -11.17 -9.05
CA GLY A 20 -21.74 -12.63 -9.09
C GLY A 20 -20.49 -13.06 -9.86
N LEU A 21 -20.66 -13.80 -10.97
CA LEU A 21 -19.57 -14.31 -11.79
C LEU A 21 -18.83 -13.22 -12.60
N GLU A 22 -19.44 -12.06 -12.82
CA GLU A 22 -18.82 -10.94 -13.55
C GLU A 22 -17.81 -10.16 -12.70
N GLY A 23 -17.76 -10.42 -11.40
CA GLY A 23 -16.84 -9.76 -10.46
C GLY A 23 -17.33 -8.39 -10.00
N LEU A 24 -16.40 -7.53 -9.67
CA LEU A 24 -16.66 -6.19 -9.12
C LEU A 24 -16.88 -5.18 -10.26
N LYS A 25 -17.95 -4.40 -10.14
CA LYS A 25 -18.28 -3.32 -11.09
C LYS A 25 -18.25 -1.96 -10.39
N VAL A 26 -17.63 -1.00 -11.06
CA VAL A 26 -17.65 0.42 -10.69
C VAL A 26 -18.56 1.17 -11.67
N SER A 27 -19.36 2.12 -11.15
CA SER A 27 -20.05 3.10 -11.99
C SER A 27 -19.86 4.49 -11.39
N ILE A 28 -19.34 5.42 -12.20
CA ILE A 28 -19.06 6.81 -11.76
C ILE A 28 -20.38 7.56 -11.63
N LEU A 29 -20.57 8.20 -10.48
CA LEU A 29 -21.73 9.07 -10.22
C LEU A 29 -21.37 10.56 -10.40
N GLU A 30 -20.22 10.97 -9.88
CA GLU A 30 -19.79 12.36 -9.90
C GLU A 30 -18.26 12.45 -9.90
N VAL A 31 -17.70 13.38 -10.66
CA VAL A 31 -16.27 13.69 -10.69
C VAL A 31 -16.08 15.18 -10.43
N ASN A 32 -15.35 15.52 -9.37
CA ASN A 32 -15.01 16.92 -9.09
C ASN A 32 -13.83 17.37 -9.97
N SER A 33 -14.11 17.68 -11.23
CA SER A 33 -13.08 18.05 -12.22
C SER A 33 -12.30 19.31 -11.86
N SER A 34 -12.86 20.20 -11.03
CA SER A 34 -12.14 21.39 -10.55
C SER A 34 -10.94 21.04 -9.65
N LEU A 35 -10.96 19.83 -9.04
CA LEU A 35 -9.92 19.29 -8.18
C LEU A 35 -9.02 18.24 -8.88
N SER A 36 -9.00 18.22 -10.22
CA SER A 36 -8.24 17.22 -11.01
C SER A 36 -6.76 17.14 -10.64
N LYS A 37 -6.15 18.23 -10.19
CA LYS A 37 -4.75 18.27 -9.70
C LYS A 37 -4.53 17.50 -8.39
N LEU A 38 -5.60 17.18 -7.67
CA LEU A 38 -5.56 16.40 -6.44
C LEU A 38 -5.84 14.91 -6.66
N PHE A 39 -6.10 14.48 -7.89
CA PHE A 39 -6.33 13.07 -8.18
C PHE A 39 -5.03 12.26 -8.07
N PRO A 40 -5.10 10.98 -7.66
CA PRO A 40 -3.92 10.12 -7.69
C PRO A 40 -3.29 10.11 -9.09
N LEU A 41 -1.98 10.31 -9.19
CA LEU A 41 -1.28 10.37 -10.48
C LEU A 41 -1.38 9.07 -11.28
N ASP A 42 -1.57 7.94 -10.60
CA ASP A 42 -1.74 6.62 -11.23
C ASP A 42 -3.20 6.22 -11.45
N LEU A 43 -4.15 7.14 -11.20
CA LEU A 43 -5.58 6.93 -11.43
C LEU A 43 -5.98 7.42 -12.82
N GLU A 44 -6.53 6.52 -13.62
CA GLU A 44 -7.30 6.90 -14.80
C GLU A 44 -8.76 7.12 -14.39
N VAL A 45 -9.29 8.32 -14.68
CA VAL A 45 -10.68 8.67 -14.34
C VAL A 45 -11.64 8.01 -15.34
N SER A 46 -11.85 6.73 -15.17
CA SER A 46 -12.81 5.88 -15.87
C SER A 46 -13.31 4.79 -14.94
N GLU A 47 -14.44 4.16 -15.20
CA GLU A 47 -14.97 3.07 -14.38
C GLU A 47 -13.94 1.94 -14.21
N ASN A 48 -13.31 1.53 -15.33
CA ASN A 48 -12.25 0.51 -15.32
C ASN A 48 -10.98 1.01 -14.63
N GLY A 49 -10.63 2.29 -14.77
CA GLY A 49 -9.47 2.89 -14.12
C GLY A 49 -9.63 2.93 -12.60
N ILE A 50 -10.81 3.30 -12.09
CA ILE A 50 -11.13 3.28 -10.67
C ILE A 50 -11.10 1.84 -10.15
N LEU A 51 -11.71 0.88 -10.87
CA LEU A 51 -11.68 -0.53 -10.49
C LEU A 51 -10.23 -1.04 -10.34
N LYS A 52 -9.38 -0.82 -11.33
CA LYS A 52 -7.96 -1.20 -11.29
C LYS A 52 -7.19 -0.51 -10.17
N TRP A 53 -7.53 0.74 -9.87
CA TRP A 53 -6.91 1.47 -8.78
C TRP A 53 -7.31 0.88 -7.42
N LEU A 54 -8.58 0.52 -7.23
CA LEU A 54 -9.08 -0.18 -6.04
C LEU A 54 -8.44 -1.57 -5.86
N GLU A 55 -8.32 -2.35 -6.94
CA GLU A 55 -7.67 -3.66 -6.93
C GLU A 55 -6.20 -3.59 -6.51
N ARG A 56 -5.52 -2.47 -6.80
CA ARG A 56 -4.15 -2.22 -6.33
C ARG A 56 -4.07 -1.78 -4.86
N ARG A 57 -5.20 -1.46 -4.25
CA ARG A 57 -5.32 -1.02 -2.85
C ARG A 57 -5.85 -2.11 -1.92
N VAL A 58 -5.76 -3.34 -2.35
CA VAL A 58 -6.01 -4.52 -1.52
C VAL A 58 -4.80 -5.42 -1.52
N ILE A 59 -4.70 -6.26 -0.50
CA ILE A 59 -3.62 -7.22 -0.35
C ILE A 59 -3.52 -8.14 -1.59
N PRO A 60 -2.32 -8.36 -2.18
CA PRO A 60 -2.15 -9.23 -3.32
C PRO A 60 -2.53 -10.69 -3.00
N LYS A 61 -3.25 -11.34 -3.92
CA LYS A 61 -3.71 -12.73 -3.76
C LYS A 61 -2.58 -13.75 -3.58
N ASN A 62 -1.39 -13.44 -4.06
CA ASN A 62 -0.19 -14.27 -3.98
C ASN A 62 0.76 -13.86 -2.84
N ARG A 63 0.32 -12.98 -1.92
CA ARG A 63 1.13 -12.64 -0.75
C ARG A 63 1.17 -13.82 0.23
N GLN A 64 2.32 -14.08 0.79
CA GLN A 64 2.49 -15.08 1.84
C GLN A 64 1.56 -14.76 3.03
N PHE A 65 0.85 -15.78 3.52
CA PHE A 65 -0.14 -15.67 4.61
C PHE A 65 -1.37 -14.81 4.30
N VAL A 66 -1.70 -14.59 3.03
CA VAL A 66 -2.89 -13.79 2.66
C VAL A 66 -4.17 -14.37 3.21
N ASP A 67 -4.33 -15.70 3.15
CA ASP A 67 -5.53 -16.38 3.66
C ASP A 67 -5.63 -16.26 5.18
N GLU A 68 -4.54 -16.39 5.91
CA GLU A 68 -4.47 -16.22 7.36
C GLU A 68 -4.81 -14.78 7.76
N ILE A 69 -4.26 -13.78 7.04
CA ILE A 69 -4.57 -12.36 7.27
C ILE A 69 -6.06 -12.10 7.07
N LEU A 70 -6.63 -12.54 5.95
CA LEU A 70 -8.03 -12.27 5.62
C LEU A 70 -9.01 -13.07 6.48
N LYS A 71 -8.67 -14.30 6.85
CA LYS A 71 -9.47 -15.14 7.72
C LYS A 71 -9.70 -14.51 9.11
N THR A 72 -8.72 -13.79 9.66
CA THR A 72 -8.90 -13.07 10.93
C THR A 72 -9.98 -11.97 10.88
N LEU A 73 -10.37 -11.57 9.67
CA LEU A 73 -11.39 -10.55 9.41
C LEU A 73 -12.69 -11.15 8.84
N GLY A 74 -12.77 -12.48 8.73
CA GLY A 74 -13.90 -13.15 8.08
C GLY A 74 -13.98 -12.90 6.56
N LEU A 75 -12.85 -12.55 5.93
CA LEU A 75 -12.77 -12.21 4.52
C LEU A 75 -12.05 -13.30 3.71
N SER A 76 -12.13 -13.22 2.39
CA SER A 76 -11.40 -14.05 1.44
C SER A 76 -10.69 -13.19 0.38
N VAL A 77 -9.71 -13.76 -0.32
CA VAL A 77 -8.92 -13.09 -1.37
C VAL A 77 -9.75 -12.59 -2.56
N ASN A 78 -10.96 -13.11 -2.74
CA ASN A 78 -11.86 -12.71 -3.81
C ASN A 78 -12.84 -11.61 -3.38
N ASN A 79 -12.90 -11.27 -2.11
CA ASN A 79 -13.81 -10.26 -1.58
C ASN A 79 -13.15 -8.87 -1.57
N THR A 80 -12.80 -8.34 -2.74
CA THR A 80 -12.17 -7.00 -2.87
C THR A 80 -13.03 -5.90 -2.22
N LYS A 81 -14.35 -5.95 -2.42
CA LYS A 81 -15.26 -4.98 -1.81
C LYS A 81 -15.21 -5.05 -0.29
N GLY A 82 -15.32 -6.25 0.29
CA GLY A 82 -15.25 -6.42 1.75
C GLY A 82 -13.91 -5.97 2.33
N ILE A 83 -12.80 -6.20 1.61
CA ILE A 83 -11.48 -5.70 2.04
C ILE A 83 -11.46 -4.17 2.05
N ILE A 84 -11.99 -3.51 0.99
CA ILE A 84 -12.11 -2.04 0.93
C ILE A 84 -13.02 -1.51 2.05
N ASP A 85 -14.15 -2.16 2.32
CA ASP A 85 -15.08 -1.75 3.38
C ASP A 85 -14.38 -1.75 4.76
N VAL A 86 -13.51 -2.73 5.02
CA VAL A 86 -12.73 -2.81 6.26
C VAL A 86 -11.58 -1.81 6.29
N CYS A 87 -10.70 -1.85 5.28
CA CYS A 87 -9.47 -1.04 5.28
C CYS A 87 -9.68 0.39 4.79
N LYS A 88 -10.86 0.72 4.24
CA LYS A 88 -11.18 2.02 3.61
C LYS A 88 -10.18 2.41 2.52
N GLY A 89 -9.50 1.44 1.92
CA GLY A 89 -8.42 1.67 0.99
C GLY A 89 -7.24 2.48 1.56
N LEU A 90 -7.14 2.66 2.86
CA LEU A 90 -6.05 3.38 3.53
C LEU A 90 -4.71 2.65 3.32
N SER A 91 -3.66 3.41 3.09
CA SER A 91 -2.32 2.91 2.82
C SER A 91 -1.26 3.79 3.48
N LEU A 92 -0.10 3.23 3.77
CA LEU A 92 1.10 4.00 4.15
C LEU A 92 1.87 4.53 2.93
N ASN A 93 1.27 4.49 1.73
CA ASN A 93 1.86 5.04 0.51
C ASN A 93 1.33 6.44 0.17
N ASP A 94 0.18 6.82 0.70
CA ASP A 94 -0.49 8.08 0.39
C ASP A 94 -1.63 8.39 1.38
N SER A 95 -2.30 9.52 1.21
CA SER A 95 -3.42 9.98 2.04
C SER A 95 -4.79 9.88 1.35
N TYR A 96 -4.91 9.02 0.33
CA TYR A 96 -6.19 8.71 -0.28
C TYR A 96 -6.92 7.62 0.48
N TRP A 97 -8.24 7.71 0.52
CA TRP A 97 -9.11 6.68 1.08
C TRP A 97 -10.45 6.61 0.36
N VAL A 98 -11.15 5.49 0.59
CA VAL A 98 -12.45 5.20 -0.02
C VAL A 98 -13.43 4.81 1.06
N ILE A 99 -14.48 5.58 1.19
CA ILE A 99 -15.48 5.42 2.24
C ILE A 99 -16.89 5.41 1.66
N PRO A 100 -17.87 4.80 2.34
CA PRO A 100 -19.28 4.99 2.02
C PRO A 100 -19.63 6.49 1.98
N ALA A 101 -20.49 6.89 1.05
CA ALA A 101 -20.81 8.31 0.85
C ALA A 101 -21.52 8.96 2.05
N ASP A 102 -22.18 8.14 2.88
CA ASP A 102 -22.84 8.52 4.13
C ASP A 102 -21.94 8.41 5.38
N PHE A 103 -20.66 8.06 5.20
CA PHE A 103 -19.71 7.93 6.30
C PHE A 103 -19.31 9.31 6.85
N ASN A 104 -19.50 9.51 8.16
CA ASN A 104 -19.28 10.80 8.83
C ASN A 104 -17.93 10.92 9.56
N GLY A 105 -17.03 9.93 9.42
CA GLY A 105 -15.68 9.98 10.01
C GLY A 105 -14.75 10.92 9.26
N LYS A 106 -13.76 11.46 9.96
CA LYS A 106 -12.71 12.32 9.37
C LYS A 106 -11.45 11.52 9.10
N PHE A 107 -10.67 11.91 8.09
CA PHE A 107 -9.39 11.28 7.76
C PHE A 107 -8.43 11.22 8.96
N ALA A 108 -8.39 12.27 9.77
CA ALA A 108 -7.54 12.34 10.96
C ALA A 108 -7.78 11.19 11.95
N ASP A 109 -9.02 10.69 12.05
CA ASP A 109 -9.39 9.63 12.99
C ASP A 109 -9.02 8.22 12.50
N TYR A 110 -8.66 8.06 11.22
CA TYR A 110 -8.48 6.75 10.57
C TYR A 110 -7.14 6.56 9.88
N ASN A 111 -6.42 7.64 9.51
CA ASN A 111 -5.18 7.53 8.77
C ASN A 111 -4.16 6.64 9.51
N LEU A 112 -3.31 5.93 8.74
CA LEU A 112 -2.36 4.96 9.28
C LEU A 112 -1.04 5.61 9.76
N TYR A 113 -0.85 6.90 9.52
CA TYR A 113 0.35 7.62 9.94
C TYR A 113 0.30 8.06 11.40
N GLU A 114 -0.88 8.49 11.86
CA GLU A 114 -1.10 9.07 13.18
C GLU A 114 -1.88 8.14 14.12
N ASN A 115 -2.59 7.16 13.55
CA ASN A 115 -3.38 6.22 14.32
C ASN A 115 -2.68 4.86 14.40
N ARG A 116 -2.69 4.26 15.58
CA ARG A 116 -2.12 2.92 15.78
C ARG A 116 -2.95 1.88 15.03
N PHE A 117 -2.27 0.93 14.43
CA PHE A 117 -2.87 -0.22 13.76
C PHE A 117 -2.59 -1.52 14.52
N SER A 118 -3.25 -2.61 14.12
CA SER A 118 -3.24 -3.89 14.83
C SER A 118 -1.88 -4.57 14.82
N GLU A 119 -1.23 -4.70 15.99
CA GLU A 119 -0.02 -5.51 16.17
C GLU A 119 -0.31 -7.02 16.00
N ALA A 120 -1.50 -7.47 16.35
CA ALA A 120 -1.90 -8.87 16.16
C ALA A 120 -1.95 -9.21 14.67
N LEU A 121 -2.50 -8.34 13.81
CA LEU A 121 -2.53 -8.56 12.38
C LEU A 121 -1.13 -8.49 11.77
N SER A 122 -0.27 -7.61 12.25
CA SER A 122 1.15 -7.56 11.86
C SER A 122 1.87 -8.88 12.18
N LEU A 123 1.58 -9.48 13.33
CA LEU A 123 2.13 -10.77 13.71
C LEU A 123 1.66 -11.90 12.77
N VAL A 124 0.35 -11.96 12.46
CA VAL A 124 -0.18 -12.93 11.49
C VAL A 124 0.47 -12.74 10.12
N ALA A 125 0.58 -11.50 9.66
CA ALA A 125 1.17 -11.16 8.37
C ALA A 125 2.65 -11.55 8.24
N TYR A 126 3.35 -11.65 9.36
CA TYR A 126 4.78 -11.98 9.37
C TYR A 126 5.06 -13.46 9.67
N THR A 127 4.29 -14.08 10.54
CA THR A 127 4.55 -15.46 11.02
C THR A 127 3.59 -16.50 10.46
N GLY A 128 2.43 -16.10 9.95
CA GLY A 128 1.32 -16.99 9.61
C GLY A 128 0.59 -17.55 10.84
N ALA A 129 1.00 -17.20 12.06
CA ALA A 129 0.34 -17.66 13.27
C ALA A 129 -0.98 -16.96 13.46
N GLY A 130 -2.08 -17.72 13.50
CA GLY A 130 -3.43 -17.18 13.65
C GLY A 130 -3.59 -16.37 14.95
N ALA A 131 -4.27 -15.24 14.87
CA ALA A 131 -4.77 -14.51 16.02
C ALA A 131 -6.21 -14.96 16.32
N SER A 132 -6.61 -14.91 17.60
CA SER A 132 -8.03 -15.03 17.95
C SER A 132 -8.83 -13.91 17.28
N GLU A 133 -10.02 -14.23 16.79
CA GLU A 133 -10.93 -13.26 16.17
C GLU A 133 -11.12 -12.03 17.08
N GLN A 134 -10.60 -10.90 16.64
CA GLN A 134 -10.88 -9.59 17.22
C GLN A 134 -11.29 -8.67 16.09
N ALA A 135 -12.27 -7.80 16.36
CA ALA A 135 -12.65 -6.74 15.43
C ALA A 135 -11.47 -5.78 15.27
N PHE A 136 -10.70 -5.95 14.20
CA PHE A 136 -9.60 -5.06 13.87
C PHE A 136 -10.13 -3.80 13.18
N SER A 137 -9.60 -2.67 13.59
CA SER A 137 -9.67 -1.43 12.84
C SER A 137 -8.82 -1.53 11.57
N THR A 138 -8.72 -0.46 10.82
CA THR A 138 -7.84 -0.35 9.65
C THR A 138 -6.41 -0.81 9.94
N SER A 139 -5.80 -1.50 8.97
CA SER A 139 -4.41 -1.97 9.08
C SER A 139 -3.69 -1.84 7.73
N PRO A 140 -2.42 -1.41 7.72
CA PRO A 140 -1.63 -1.33 6.49
C PRO A 140 -1.39 -2.70 5.85
N GLU A 141 -1.54 -3.79 6.59
CA GLU A 141 -1.37 -5.15 6.08
C GLU A 141 -2.35 -5.48 4.95
N LEU A 142 -3.54 -4.88 4.97
CA LEU A 142 -4.59 -5.11 3.96
C LEU A 142 -4.34 -4.39 2.63
N THR A 143 -3.37 -3.48 2.57
CA THR A 143 -3.06 -2.67 1.38
C THR A 143 -1.59 -2.74 0.96
N THR A 144 -0.76 -3.50 1.68
CA THR A 144 0.67 -3.60 1.40
C THR A 144 0.95 -4.57 0.26
N ASN A 145 1.63 -4.10 -0.77
CA ASN A 145 1.99 -4.87 -1.96
C ASN A 145 3.20 -5.80 -1.76
N GLY A 146 3.33 -6.77 -2.67
CA GLY A 146 4.45 -7.71 -2.74
C GLY A 146 4.16 -9.07 -2.13
N MET A 147 4.86 -10.10 -2.59
CA MET A 147 4.58 -11.51 -2.31
C MET A 147 5.16 -12.03 -1.00
N LEU A 148 6.34 -11.54 -0.59
CA LEU A 148 7.04 -12.05 0.58
C LEU A 148 6.32 -11.70 1.88
N ARG A 149 6.56 -12.49 2.92
CA ARG A 149 6.12 -12.14 4.28
C ARG A 149 6.65 -10.77 4.66
N LYS A 150 5.81 -9.96 5.22
CA LYS A 150 6.16 -8.63 5.71
C LYS A 150 5.14 -8.14 6.71
N ALA A 151 5.55 -7.23 7.56
CA ALA A 151 4.66 -6.59 8.50
C ALA A 151 5.10 -5.17 8.79
N TRP A 152 4.13 -4.31 8.99
CA TRP A 152 4.33 -2.99 9.53
C TRP A 152 4.31 -3.05 11.06
N ARG A 153 5.24 -2.35 11.67
CA ARG A 153 5.35 -2.26 13.13
C ARG A 153 5.45 -0.80 13.56
N TYR A 154 4.68 -0.47 14.56
CA TYR A 154 4.84 0.79 15.27
C TYR A 154 5.83 0.59 16.41
N ILE A 155 6.98 1.28 16.35
CA ILE A 155 8.00 1.26 17.41
C ILE A 155 7.81 2.52 18.24
N GLU A 156 7.54 2.35 19.53
CA GLU A 156 7.26 3.46 20.43
C GLU A 156 8.42 4.45 20.47
N ASN A 157 8.14 5.75 20.34
CA ASN A 157 9.09 6.86 20.28
C ASN A 157 10.07 6.83 19.09
N ASP A 158 9.91 5.94 18.11
CA ASP A 158 10.80 5.84 16.94
C ASP A 158 10.03 5.90 15.61
N GLY A 159 8.81 5.37 15.55
CA GLY A 159 7.95 5.48 14.39
C GLY A 159 7.54 4.15 13.76
N ILE A 160 7.21 4.20 12.48
CA ILE A 160 6.69 3.06 11.73
C ILE A 160 7.80 2.42 10.91
N TYR A 161 7.91 1.10 10.97
CA TYR A 161 8.90 0.30 10.27
C TYR A 161 8.24 -0.83 9.47
N LEU A 162 8.74 -1.07 8.27
CA LEU A 162 8.43 -2.27 7.48
C LEU A 162 9.48 -3.34 7.73
N TYR A 163 9.03 -4.50 8.18
CA TYR A 163 9.83 -5.72 8.33
C TYR A 163 9.52 -6.65 7.17
N LYS A 164 10.54 -7.13 6.47
CA LYS A 164 10.42 -8.08 5.37
C LYS A 164 11.26 -9.30 5.66
N GLY A 165 10.64 -10.47 5.63
CA GLY A 165 11.36 -11.75 5.75
C GLY A 165 11.69 -12.34 4.39
N GLY A 166 12.52 -13.38 4.39
CA GLY A 166 12.87 -14.11 3.20
C GLY A 166 11.88 -15.21 2.83
N THR A 167 12.06 -15.78 1.63
CA THR A 167 11.30 -16.92 1.13
C THR A 167 11.69 -18.22 1.83
N GLU A 168 10.76 -19.18 1.85
CA GLU A 168 11.03 -20.54 2.29
C GLU A 168 11.18 -21.46 1.06
N GLY A 169 12.39 -21.95 0.81
CA GLY A 169 12.66 -22.97 -0.19
C GLY A 169 12.59 -22.55 -1.67
N ALA A 170 12.48 -21.26 -1.98
CA ALA A 170 12.42 -20.74 -3.34
C ALA A 170 13.28 -19.48 -3.50
N ALA A 171 13.57 -19.09 -4.75
CA ALA A 171 14.33 -17.88 -5.09
C ALA A 171 15.65 -17.77 -4.31
N ASN A 172 15.85 -16.74 -3.52
CA ASN A 172 17.04 -16.54 -2.68
C ASN A 172 17.08 -17.41 -1.42
N ALA A 173 16.11 -18.29 -1.23
CA ALA A 173 16.06 -19.26 -0.11
C ALA A 173 16.27 -18.60 1.28
N GLY A 174 15.59 -17.48 1.53
CA GLY A 174 15.68 -16.77 2.81
C GLY A 174 16.74 -15.66 2.87
N ASN A 175 17.50 -15.45 1.80
CA ASN A 175 18.57 -14.45 1.75
C ASN A 175 18.11 -13.06 1.29
N GLU A 176 16.82 -12.88 0.98
CA GLU A 176 16.27 -11.58 0.55
C GLU A 176 16.55 -10.45 1.55
N PRO A 177 16.46 -10.64 2.88
CA PRO A 177 16.82 -9.59 3.83
C PRO A 177 18.28 -9.13 3.69
N TYR A 178 19.22 -10.05 3.47
CA TYR A 178 20.62 -9.70 3.23
C TYR A 178 20.80 -8.94 1.91
N SER A 179 20.07 -9.34 0.86
CA SER A 179 20.15 -8.66 -0.44
C SER A 179 19.72 -7.20 -0.33
N GLU A 180 18.63 -6.90 0.38
CA GLU A 180 18.17 -5.54 0.62
C GLU A 180 19.17 -4.74 1.47
N TYR A 181 19.70 -5.34 2.53
CA TYR A 181 20.70 -4.71 3.39
C TYR A 181 21.98 -4.35 2.63
N TYR A 182 22.58 -5.31 1.91
CA TYR A 182 23.82 -5.06 1.18
C TYR A 182 23.62 -4.09 0.01
N ALA A 183 22.49 -4.17 -0.70
CA ALA A 183 22.17 -3.21 -1.75
C ALA A 183 22.10 -1.78 -1.21
N CYS A 184 21.49 -1.59 -0.04
CA CYS A 184 21.47 -0.31 0.64
C CYS A 184 22.89 0.18 1.01
N GLN A 185 23.72 -0.68 1.62
CA GLN A 185 25.09 -0.33 1.98
C GLN A 185 25.95 0.08 0.76
N ILE A 186 25.76 -0.59 -0.38
CA ILE A 186 26.42 -0.23 -1.64
C ILE A 186 25.91 1.12 -2.14
N ALA A 187 24.59 1.32 -2.16
CA ALA A 187 23.99 2.57 -2.61
C ALA A 187 24.46 3.79 -1.78
N GLU A 188 24.49 3.65 -0.45
CA GLU A 188 25.02 4.68 0.46
C GLU A 188 26.48 5.00 0.18
N ARG A 189 27.32 3.97 -0.06
CA ARG A 189 28.74 4.15 -0.43
C ARG A 189 28.95 4.83 -1.78
N MET A 190 27.99 4.65 -2.70
CA MET A 190 27.94 5.34 -3.99
C MET A 190 27.40 6.78 -3.88
N GLY A 191 26.97 7.22 -2.70
CA GLY A 191 26.37 8.55 -2.49
C GLY A 191 24.97 8.68 -3.08
N LEU A 192 24.27 7.56 -3.30
CA LEU A 192 22.89 7.55 -3.79
C LEU A 192 21.92 7.80 -2.63
N ASN A 193 20.89 8.59 -2.88
CA ASN A 193 19.77 8.72 -1.94
C ASN A 193 18.91 7.46 -1.99
N CYS A 194 18.95 6.68 -0.93
CA CYS A 194 18.23 5.41 -0.84
C CYS A 194 17.59 5.24 0.54
N VAL A 195 16.62 4.33 0.62
CA VAL A 195 16.04 3.92 1.90
C VAL A 195 17.07 3.10 2.66
N SER A 196 17.35 3.48 3.89
CA SER A 196 18.27 2.75 4.76
C SER A 196 17.62 1.47 5.29
N TYR A 197 18.37 0.38 5.24
CA TYR A 197 17.95 -0.94 5.71
C TYR A 197 18.87 -1.46 6.80
N ASP A 198 18.27 -2.00 7.87
CA ASP A 198 18.94 -2.78 8.90
C ASP A 198 18.51 -4.24 8.85
N LEU A 199 19.27 -5.10 9.52
CA LEU A 199 18.89 -6.49 9.77
C LEU A 199 18.42 -6.65 11.22
N GLU A 200 17.31 -7.34 11.41
CA GLU A 200 16.78 -7.65 12.74
C GLU A 200 16.17 -9.06 12.76
N ASN A 201 16.25 -9.72 13.89
CA ASN A 201 15.50 -10.97 14.12
C ASN A 201 14.20 -10.64 14.86
N TRP A 202 13.05 -10.86 14.20
CA TRP A 202 11.75 -10.68 14.81
C TRP A 202 10.99 -12.01 14.86
N LYS A 203 10.60 -12.43 16.05
CA LYS A 203 9.93 -13.73 16.28
C LYS A 203 10.71 -14.94 15.75
N GLY A 204 12.03 -14.90 15.85
CA GLY A 204 12.90 -15.98 15.36
C GLY A 204 13.15 -15.97 13.85
N ILE A 205 12.64 -14.98 13.10
CA ILE A 205 12.74 -14.87 11.66
C ILE A 205 13.60 -13.65 11.30
N LEU A 206 14.63 -13.86 10.49
CA LEU A 206 15.46 -12.78 9.98
C LEU A 206 14.63 -11.83 9.09
N ALA A 207 14.76 -10.55 9.32
CA ALA A 207 14.15 -9.49 8.55
C ALA A 207 15.16 -8.46 8.09
N SER A 208 14.95 -7.90 6.89
CA SER A 208 15.35 -6.55 6.58
C SER A 208 14.29 -5.59 7.14
N LYS A 209 14.71 -4.52 7.80
CA LYS A 209 13.79 -3.49 8.27
C LYS A 209 14.17 -2.13 7.72
N CYS A 210 13.18 -1.36 7.35
CA CYS A 210 13.36 0.03 6.96
C CYS A 210 12.30 0.92 7.61
N LYS A 211 12.69 2.15 7.95
CA LYS A 211 11.77 3.16 8.45
C LYS A 211 10.82 3.59 7.33
N LEU A 212 9.58 3.87 7.70
CA LEU A 212 8.63 4.48 6.76
C LEU A 212 9.21 5.80 6.23
N PHE A 213 9.26 5.94 4.91
CA PHE A 213 9.82 7.10 4.22
C PHE A 213 8.75 8.02 3.62
N THR A 214 7.49 7.67 3.81
CA THR A 214 6.32 8.52 3.50
C THR A 214 5.76 9.13 4.77
N ASP A 215 4.97 10.15 4.62
CA ASP A 215 4.19 10.79 5.68
C ASP A 215 2.81 11.20 5.16
N ILE A 216 2.03 11.86 6.00
CA ILE A 216 0.67 12.27 5.65
C ILE A 216 0.62 13.22 4.43
N ASN A 217 1.71 13.93 4.13
CA ASN A 217 1.82 14.89 3.03
C ASN A 217 2.59 14.36 1.81
N THR A 218 3.18 13.15 1.93
CA THR A 218 4.06 12.58 0.91
C THR A 218 3.49 11.28 0.37
N SER A 219 3.24 11.23 -0.94
CA SER A 219 2.79 10.00 -1.62
C SER A 219 3.94 9.29 -2.30
N TYR A 220 3.95 7.95 -2.20
CA TYR A 220 4.84 7.06 -2.94
C TYR A 220 4.08 6.35 -4.05
N ILE A 221 4.50 6.56 -5.28
CA ILE A 221 3.93 5.90 -6.46
C ILE A 221 5.06 5.25 -7.26
N PRO A 222 5.05 3.92 -7.45
CA PRO A 222 6.03 3.27 -8.32
C PRO A 222 5.96 3.84 -9.74
N VAL A 223 7.11 4.20 -10.30
CA VAL A 223 7.21 4.81 -11.64
C VAL A 223 6.51 3.99 -12.72
N GLY A 224 6.54 2.66 -12.64
CA GLY A 224 5.84 1.76 -13.56
C GLY A 224 4.30 1.88 -13.53
N ARG A 225 3.71 2.56 -12.52
CA ARG A 225 2.28 2.88 -12.51
C ARG A 225 1.94 4.15 -13.26
N ILE A 226 2.89 5.06 -13.36
CA ILE A 226 2.75 6.34 -14.10
C ILE A 226 3.04 6.09 -15.57
N ILE A 227 4.10 5.34 -15.87
CA ILE A 227 4.53 5.05 -17.24
C ILE A 227 3.86 3.75 -17.71
N LYS A 228 2.75 3.91 -18.43
CA LYS A 228 1.93 2.76 -18.85
C LYS A 228 2.48 2.00 -20.05
N ASN A 229 3.29 2.64 -20.88
CA ASN A 229 3.83 2.07 -22.13
C ASN A 229 5.27 2.56 -22.40
N GLY A 230 6.09 1.76 -23.07
CA GLY A 230 7.39 2.19 -23.56
C GLY A 230 8.62 1.56 -22.91
N GLY A 231 8.46 0.70 -21.90
CA GLY A 231 9.59 0.06 -21.22
C GLY A 231 10.65 1.06 -20.74
N ILE A 232 11.93 0.75 -20.93
CA ILE A 232 13.06 1.63 -20.54
C ILE A 232 12.98 2.98 -21.26
N LYS A 233 12.61 3.00 -22.55
CA LYS A 233 12.48 4.25 -23.31
C LYS A 233 11.39 5.14 -22.72
N GLY A 234 10.21 4.60 -22.38
CA GLY A 234 9.15 5.36 -21.74
C GLY A 234 9.56 5.94 -20.39
N CYS A 235 10.39 5.23 -19.61
CA CYS A 235 10.98 5.77 -18.39
C CYS A 235 11.91 6.95 -18.68
N LEU A 236 12.81 6.82 -19.64
CA LEU A 236 13.74 7.88 -20.03
C LEU A 236 12.97 9.11 -20.53
N ASP A 237 12.03 8.92 -21.46
CA ASP A 237 11.19 9.99 -22.00
C ASP A 237 10.41 10.73 -20.89
N TYR A 238 9.92 9.98 -19.88
CA TYR A 238 9.26 10.58 -18.72
C TYR A 238 10.22 11.42 -17.88
N TYR A 239 11.40 10.89 -17.55
CA TYR A 239 12.41 11.62 -16.79
C TYR A 239 12.92 12.85 -17.54
N ASP A 240 13.15 12.75 -18.84
CA ASP A 240 13.55 13.88 -19.69
C ASP A 240 12.45 14.96 -19.71
N SER A 241 11.16 14.58 -19.68
CA SER A 241 10.04 15.52 -19.61
C SER A 241 9.95 16.33 -18.31
N LEU A 242 10.52 15.81 -17.22
CA LEU A 242 10.58 16.49 -15.92
C LEU A 242 11.65 17.60 -15.90
N GLY A 243 12.60 17.59 -16.84
CA GLY A 243 13.63 18.62 -16.99
C GLY A 243 14.45 18.86 -15.71
N SER A 244 14.80 20.13 -15.46
CA SER A 244 15.59 20.55 -14.30
C SER A 244 14.87 20.33 -12.95
N VAL A 245 13.56 20.19 -12.94
CA VAL A 245 12.76 19.94 -11.72
C VAL A 245 13.12 18.58 -11.12
N PHE A 246 13.47 17.60 -11.97
CA PHE A 246 13.86 16.27 -11.49
C PHE A 246 15.19 16.28 -10.71
N SER A 247 16.15 17.09 -11.13
CA SER A 247 17.45 17.20 -10.45
C SER A 247 17.36 17.84 -9.07
N GLU A 248 16.32 18.62 -8.81
CA GLU A 248 16.04 19.23 -7.49
C GLU A 248 15.24 18.30 -6.58
N GLN A 249 14.42 17.40 -7.13
CA GLN A 249 13.61 16.46 -6.36
C GLN A 249 14.38 15.20 -5.92
N ILE A 250 15.53 14.90 -6.53
CA ILE A 250 16.42 13.81 -6.11
C ILE A 250 17.48 14.29 -5.11
N ARG A 251 17.58 15.56 -4.86
CA ARG A 251 18.42 16.12 -3.80
C ARG A 251 17.65 16.23 -2.50
#